data_69aac8b9c401305126a98f426b521779
#
_entry.id   69aac8b9c401305126a98f426b521779
#
_cell.length_a   1.000
_cell.length_b   1.000
_cell.length_c   1.000
_cell.angle_alpha   90.00
_cell.angle_beta   90.00
_cell.angle_gamma   90.00
#
_symmetry.space_group_name_H-M   'P 1'
#
loop_
_entity.id
_entity.type
_entity.pdbx_description
1 polymer ?
#
loop_
_entity_poly.entity_id
_entity_poly.type
_entity_poly.pdbx_seq_one_letter_code
_entity_poly.pdbx_strand_id
1 'polypeptide(L)'
;MDFKYAPMFQLGEDTTEYYLLTKEHVSVGEFEGHPILKIEKEGLTKMANAAFRDVSFMLRRSHNLQVAKILRDPEASDNDKYVALTFLRNAEVAAKGKLPLCQDTGTAIIHSEKGQQVWTGYSDEEALSRGVYKTYTEENLRYSQNAPLNMYDEVNTKCNLPAQIDIEATEGMEYHFLCVTKGGGSANKTYLYQETKARIQNKGTLVPFLVEKMKTLGTAACPPYHIAFVIGGTSAEKNLLTVKLASTHYYDSLPTTGDETGRAFRDVELEEELLKEAYKIGLGAQFGGKYMAHDVRVIRLPRHGASCPIGLGVSCSADRNIKCKINKDGIWIEKMDDKPFEIIPEEFREAGEGEAVKIDLNRPMSEVAKILTKYPIGTRLSLNGTIIVGRDIAHAKLKARLDAGEDMPQYMKDHPIYYAGPAKTPAGMPCGSMGPTTAGRMDPYVDEFQAHGGSLIMLAKGNRSIDVTNACKKHGGFYLGSIGGPAAILAQNNIKNIECVEYPELGMEAIWKIDVQDFPAFILVDDKGNDFFKQLKPCEGCRILQ
;
A
#
# COMPACT_ATOMS: atom_id res chain seq x y z
N MET A 1 -31.28 13.70 35.13
CA MET A 1 -30.36 12.69 34.55
C MET A 1 -28.95 13.14 34.93
N ASP A 2 -28.23 12.32 35.68
CA ASP A 2 -26.91 12.69 36.14
C ASP A 2 -25.90 12.62 34.96
N PHE A 3 -24.93 13.52 34.91
CA PHE A 3 -23.89 13.50 33.92
C PHE A 3 -23.02 12.25 34.10
N LYS A 4 -22.88 11.46 33.02
CA LYS A 4 -21.95 10.33 32.96
C LYS A 4 -21.08 10.49 31.72
N TYR A 5 -19.77 10.54 31.91
CA TYR A 5 -18.80 10.54 30.81
C TYR A 5 -18.36 9.11 30.50
N ALA A 6 -18.32 8.78 29.22
CA ALA A 6 -17.67 7.58 28.71
C ALA A 6 -16.89 7.93 27.44
N PRO A 7 -15.62 7.53 27.32
CA PRO A 7 -14.86 7.77 26.09
C PRO A 7 -15.45 6.95 24.94
N MET A 8 -15.45 7.54 23.74
CA MET A 8 -15.98 6.86 22.54
C MET A 8 -15.19 5.59 22.23
N PHE A 9 -13.88 5.64 22.32
CA PHE A 9 -13.00 4.49 22.06
C PHE A 9 -12.51 3.92 23.38
N GLN A 10 -13.05 2.77 23.75
CA GLN A 10 -12.68 2.02 24.96
C GLN A 10 -11.80 0.85 24.54
N LEU A 11 -10.50 1.12 24.40
CA LEU A 11 -9.52 0.09 24.01
C LEU A 11 -9.20 -0.84 25.18
N GLY A 12 -9.00 -2.12 24.87
CA GLY A 12 -8.48 -3.10 25.80
C GLY A 12 -6.97 -2.93 26.05
N GLU A 13 -6.41 -3.87 26.79
CA GLU A 13 -4.97 -3.89 27.09
C GLU A 13 -4.12 -3.97 25.81
N ASP A 14 -3.05 -3.19 25.75
CA ASP A 14 -2.07 -3.25 24.67
C ASP A 14 -1.11 -4.43 24.87
N THR A 15 -1.24 -5.45 24.04
CA THR A 15 -0.41 -6.68 24.08
C THR A 15 0.77 -6.63 23.12
N THR A 16 1.07 -5.45 22.56
CA THR A 16 2.17 -5.27 21.61
C THR A 16 3.54 -5.54 22.27
N GLU A 17 4.38 -6.33 21.62
CA GLU A 17 5.78 -6.49 22.03
C GLU A 17 6.59 -5.26 21.59
N TYR A 18 7.34 -4.69 22.54
CA TYR A 18 8.20 -3.55 22.30
C TYR A 18 9.66 -3.89 22.60
N TYR A 19 10.57 -3.24 21.89
CA TYR A 19 11.97 -3.16 22.32
C TYR A 19 12.30 -1.77 22.84
N LEU A 20 13.23 -1.69 23.78
CA LEU A 20 13.72 -0.43 24.33
C LEU A 20 14.69 0.22 23.33
N LEU A 21 14.32 1.36 22.75
CA LEU A 21 15.21 2.13 21.90
C LEU A 21 16.30 2.84 22.71
N THR A 22 15.90 3.54 23.78
CA THR A 22 16.82 4.24 24.69
C THR A 22 16.12 4.65 25.99
N LYS A 23 16.91 4.76 27.07
CA LYS A 23 16.50 5.40 28.32
C LYS A 23 16.91 6.87 28.40
N GLU A 24 17.76 7.33 27.49
CA GLU A 24 18.14 8.72 27.37
C GLU A 24 16.96 9.57 26.89
N HIS A 25 17.04 10.89 27.14
CA HIS A 25 16.05 11.89 26.73
C HIS A 25 14.71 11.81 27.47
N VAL A 26 14.62 11.01 28.51
CA VAL A 26 13.42 10.87 29.36
C VAL A 26 13.81 11.06 30.82
N SER A 27 13.05 11.87 31.53
CA SER A 27 13.21 12.08 32.96
C SER A 27 11.87 12.36 33.62
N VAL A 28 11.78 12.18 34.94
CA VAL A 28 10.59 12.49 35.72
C VAL A 28 10.90 13.69 36.61
N GLY A 29 10.09 14.72 36.48
CA GLY A 29 10.06 15.87 37.37
C GLY A 29 8.77 15.92 38.18
N GLU A 30 8.54 17.00 38.87
CA GLU A 30 7.34 17.24 39.67
C GLU A 30 6.80 18.65 39.42
N PHE A 31 5.51 18.77 39.32
CA PHE A 31 4.80 20.03 39.28
C PHE A 31 3.59 19.96 40.22
N GLU A 32 3.54 20.85 41.21
CA GLU A 32 2.47 20.91 42.23
C GLU A 32 2.17 19.55 42.91
N GLY A 33 3.21 18.75 43.20
CA GLY A 33 3.08 17.43 43.83
C GLY A 33 2.66 16.32 42.88
N HIS A 34 2.53 16.59 41.58
CA HIS A 34 2.22 15.60 40.56
C HIS A 34 3.48 15.22 39.75
N PRO A 35 3.74 13.94 39.50
CA PRO A 35 4.85 13.54 38.63
C PRO A 35 4.60 13.98 37.19
N ILE A 36 5.63 14.51 36.54
CA ILE A 36 5.60 14.96 35.15
C ILE A 36 6.68 14.23 34.38
N LEU A 37 6.30 13.55 33.29
CA LEU A 37 7.24 12.98 32.35
C LEU A 37 7.81 14.09 31.47
N LYS A 38 9.11 14.29 31.54
CA LYS A 38 9.82 15.22 30.66
C LYS A 38 10.49 14.46 29.54
N ILE A 39 10.26 14.89 28.29
CA ILE A 39 10.89 14.30 27.10
C ILE A 39 11.69 15.41 26.41
N GLU A 40 12.97 15.14 26.14
CA GLU A 40 13.82 16.05 25.37
C GLU A 40 13.51 15.97 23.87
N LYS A 41 13.72 17.07 23.15
CA LYS A 41 13.44 17.18 21.71
C LYS A 41 14.07 16.05 20.87
N GLU A 42 15.32 15.72 21.18
CA GLU A 42 16.05 14.63 20.50
C GLU A 42 15.39 13.25 20.73
N GLY A 43 14.70 13.04 21.85
CA GLY A 43 13.98 11.81 22.15
C GLY A 43 12.85 11.56 21.14
N LEU A 44 12.01 12.57 20.86
CA LEU A 44 10.96 12.47 19.84
C LEU A 44 11.54 12.28 18.43
N THR A 45 12.63 12.99 18.12
CA THR A 45 13.33 12.87 16.83
C THR A 45 13.88 11.47 16.64
N LYS A 46 14.57 10.88 17.63
CA LYS A 46 15.09 9.51 17.59
C LYS A 46 13.97 8.48 17.46
N MET A 47 12.89 8.65 18.22
CA MET A 47 11.74 7.75 18.16
C MET A 47 11.13 7.73 16.75
N ALA A 48 10.81 8.89 16.17
CA ALA A 48 10.23 8.96 14.84
C ALA A 48 11.19 8.41 13.76
N ASN A 49 12.50 8.72 13.85
CA ASN A 49 13.49 8.17 12.92
C ASN A 49 13.54 6.64 12.98
N ALA A 50 13.62 6.03 14.17
CA ALA A 50 13.64 4.59 14.33
C ALA A 50 12.34 3.93 13.83
N ALA A 51 11.18 4.49 14.18
CA ALA A 51 9.88 3.98 13.77
C ALA A 51 9.72 3.96 12.25
N PHE A 52 10.00 5.08 11.58
CA PHE A 52 9.86 5.17 10.12
C PHE A 52 10.92 4.36 9.37
N ARG A 53 12.10 4.19 9.96
CA ARG A 53 13.10 3.26 9.44
C ARG A 53 12.58 1.82 9.51
N ASP A 54 12.19 1.35 10.68
CA ASP A 54 11.76 -0.03 10.90
C ASP A 54 10.57 -0.39 10.00
N VAL A 55 9.54 0.47 9.93
CA VAL A 55 8.33 0.22 9.11
C VAL A 55 8.59 0.29 7.61
N SER A 56 9.67 0.92 7.16
CA SER A 56 10.05 0.94 5.75
C SER A 56 10.68 -0.36 5.27
N PHE A 57 11.26 -1.14 6.18
CA PHE A 57 12.01 -2.36 5.87
C PHE A 57 11.40 -3.63 6.43
N MET A 58 10.54 -3.54 7.46
CA MET A 58 9.96 -4.69 8.14
C MET A 58 8.44 -4.57 8.26
N LEU A 59 7.78 -5.71 8.33
CA LEU A 59 6.33 -5.83 8.56
C LEU A 59 6.08 -6.48 9.92
N ARG A 60 4.84 -6.37 10.42
CA ARG A 60 4.42 -7.13 11.61
C ARG A 60 4.46 -8.62 11.33
N ARG A 61 4.90 -9.40 12.31
CA ARG A 61 4.88 -10.86 12.24
C ARG A 61 3.47 -11.42 12.02
N SER A 62 2.46 -10.80 12.62
CA SER A 62 1.05 -11.17 12.41
C SER A 62 0.60 -11.04 10.95
N HIS A 63 1.02 -9.97 10.26
CA HIS A 63 0.77 -9.79 8.84
C HIS A 63 1.47 -10.88 8.00
N ASN A 64 2.76 -11.11 8.22
CA ASN A 64 3.51 -12.14 7.50
C ASN A 64 2.92 -13.54 7.71
N LEU A 65 2.40 -13.84 8.91
CA LEU A 65 1.69 -15.11 9.19
C LEU A 65 0.39 -15.23 8.40
N GLN A 66 -0.38 -14.14 8.22
CA GLN A 66 -1.58 -14.15 7.36
C GLN A 66 -1.20 -14.42 5.90
N VAL A 67 -0.11 -13.82 5.41
CA VAL A 67 0.41 -14.11 4.07
C VAL A 67 0.82 -15.57 3.95
N ALA A 68 1.52 -16.13 4.93
CA ALA A 68 1.96 -17.54 4.92
C ALA A 68 0.80 -18.55 4.94
N LYS A 69 -0.33 -18.22 5.59
CA LYS A 69 -1.55 -19.07 5.56
C LYS A 69 -2.04 -19.33 4.14
N ILE A 70 -1.89 -18.37 3.23
CA ILE A 70 -2.31 -18.53 1.82
C ILE A 70 -1.60 -19.71 1.16
N LEU A 71 -0.32 -19.94 1.49
CA LEU A 71 0.49 -21.00 0.88
C LEU A 71 -0.06 -22.41 1.17
N ARG A 72 -0.69 -22.59 2.33
CA ARG A 72 -1.25 -23.88 2.79
C ARG A 72 -2.75 -24.02 2.56
N ASP A 73 -3.41 -22.98 2.07
CA ASP A 73 -4.84 -23.05 1.76
C ASP A 73 -5.07 -23.85 0.48
N PRO A 74 -5.78 -24.98 0.54
CA PRO A 74 -6.12 -25.76 -0.65
C PRO A 74 -7.08 -25.03 -1.61
N GLU A 75 -7.83 -24.03 -1.12
CA GLU A 75 -8.74 -23.22 -1.92
C GLU A 75 -8.06 -22.00 -2.57
N ALA A 76 -6.79 -21.70 -2.19
CA ALA A 76 -6.03 -20.64 -2.80
C ALA A 76 -5.61 -21.02 -4.22
N SER A 77 -5.75 -20.09 -5.17
CA SER A 77 -5.25 -20.29 -6.53
C SER A 77 -3.72 -20.38 -6.58
N ASP A 78 -3.17 -20.95 -7.65
CA ASP A 78 -1.71 -20.96 -7.86
C ASP A 78 -1.15 -19.54 -7.92
N ASN A 79 -1.91 -18.59 -8.47
CA ASN A 79 -1.54 -17.19 -8.49
C ASN A 79 -1.57 -16.56 -7.08
N ASP A 80 -2.58 -16.88 -6.23
CA ASP A 80 -2.59 -16.45 -4.83
C ASP A 80 -1.33 -16.91 -4.10
N LYS A 81 -0.98 -18.19 -4.23
CA LYS A 81 0.21 -18.79 -3.59
C LYS A 81 1.51 -18.19 -4.11
N TYR A 82 1.61 -17.99 -5.43
CA TYR A 82 2.79 -17.39 -6.03
C TYR A 82 3.02 -15.94 -5.53
N VAL A 83 1.97 -15.14 -5.50
CA VAL A 83 2.04 -13.75 -5.01
C VAL A 83 2.37 -13.73 -3.51
N ALA A 84 1.74 -14.59 -2.71
CA ALA A 84 2.01 -14.70 -1.27
C ALA A 84 3.47 -15.07 -0.98
N LEU A 85 4.01 -16.07 -1.69
CA LEU A 85 5.42 -16.45 -1.55
C LEU A 85 6.36 -15.30 -1.95
N THR A 86 6.01 -14.57 -3.01
CA THR A 86 6.78 -13.41 -3.46
C THR A 86 6.78 -12.30 -2.39
N PHE A 87 5.67 -12.08 -1.69
CA PHE A 87 5.61 -11.11 -0.58
C PHE A 87 6.51 -11.50 0.59
N LEU A 88 6.48 -12.76 1.00
CA LEU A 88 7.33 -13.24 2.11
C LEU A 88 8.83 -13.15 1.75
N ARG A 89 9.20 -13.51 0.54
CA ARG A 89 10.58 -13.36 0.03
C ARG A 89 10.98 -11.89 -0.08
N ASN A 90 10.04 -11.01 -0.47
CA ASN A 90 10.29 -9.57 -0.49
C ASN A 90 10.53 -9.01 0.92
N ALA A 91 9.75 -9.46 1.91
CA ALA A 91 9.94 -9.07 3.30
C ALA A 91 11.33 -9.51 3.82
N GLU A 92 11.81 -10.70 3.44
CA GLU A 92 13.17 -11.16 3.76
C GLU A 92 14.24 -10.27 3.15
N VAL A 93 14.10 -9.89 1.87
CA VAL A 93 15.05 -9.00 1.20
C VAL A 93 15.06 -7.63 1.88
N ALA A 94 13.89 -7.08 2.18
CA ALA A 94 13.75 -5.76 2.79
C ALA A 94 14.25 -5.72 4.24
N ALA A 95 14.06 -6.78 5.03
CA ALA A 95 14.52 -6.85 6.42
C ALA A 95 16.04 -6.71 6.57
N LYS A 96 16.81 -6.87 5.48
CA LYS A 96 18.26 -6.57 5.46
C LYS A 96 18.58 -5.07 5.53
N GLY A 97 17.58 -4.19 5.51
CA GLY A 97 17.71 -2.75 5.73
C GLY A 97 18.39 -1.96 4.59
N LYS A 98 18.41 -2.49 3.35
CA LYS A 98 19.01 -1.82 2.19
C LYS A 98 17.97 -1.36 1.17
N LEU A 99 17.05 -2.24 0.82
CA LEU A 99 15.97 -2.00 -0.13
C LEU A 99 14.65 -1.91 0.61
N PRO A 100 13.92 -0.78 0.59
CA PRO A 100 12.62 -0.71 1.25
C PRO A 100 11.63 -1.69 0.65
N LEU A 101 10.64 -2.13 1.45
CA LEU A 101 9.61 -3.10 1.08
C LEU A 101 8.92 -2.77 -0.25
N CYS A 102 8.60 -1.50 -0.45
CA CYS A 102 7.89 -0.98 -1.61
C CYS A 102 8.62 0.24 -2.17
N GLN A 103 8.53 0.49 -3.48
CA GLN A 103 9.05 1.70 -4.12
C GLN A 103 8.30 2.95 -3.67
N ASP A 104 7.00 2.83 -3.39
CA ASP A 104 6.21 3.90 -2.80
C ASP A 104 6.41 3.88 -1.29
N THR A 105 7.36 4.65 -0.81
CA THR A 105 7.70 4.71 0.61
C THR A 105 6.72 5.58 1.42
N GLY A 106 5.68 6.08 0.77
CA GLY A 106 4.46 6.61 1.36
C GLY A 106 4.57 8.02 1.92
N THR A 107 3.42 8.52 2.35
CA THR A 107 3.30 9.70 3.22
C THR A 107 3.48 9.26 4.66
N ALA A 108 4.34 9.94 5.41
CA ALA A 108 4.49 9.73 6.84
C ALA A 108 3.30 10.30 7.60
N ILE A 109 2.66 9.47 8.42
CA ILE A 109 1.52 9.84 9.25
C ILE A 109 1.80 9.41 10.68
N ILE A 110 1.58 10.29 11.64
CA ILE A 110 1.71 10.03 13.07
C ILE A 110 0.38 10.37 13.72
N HIS A 111 -0.28 9.38 14.28
CA HIS A 111 -1.38 9.57 15.22
C HIS A 111 -0.85 9.33 16.62
N SER A 112 -1.12 10.23 17.55
CA SER A 112 -0.56 10.13 18.88
C SER A 112 -1.51 10.60 19.98
N GLU A 113 -1.37 9.97 21.15
CA GLU A 113 -2.10 10.28 22.38
C GLU A 113 -1.10 10.74 23.45
N LYS A 114 -1.10 12.04 23.73
CA LYS A 114 -0.19 12.67 24.70
C LYS A 114 -0.87 12.81 26.05
N GLY A 115 -0.32 12.10 27.04
CA GLY A 115 -0.76 12.25 28.44
C GLY A 115 -0.59 13.69 28.94
N GLN A 116 -1.56 14.22 29.71
CA GLN A 116 -1.52 15.59 30.22
C GLN A 116 -0.37 15.85 31.22
N GLN A 117 0.24 14.79 31.76
CA GLN A 117 1.44 14.86 32.59
C GLN A 117 2.74 14.67 31.78
N VAL A 118 2.68 14.79 30.44
CA VAL A 118 3.86 14.76 29.56
C VAL A 118 4.23 16.16 29.16
N TRP A 119 5.43 16.58 29.51
CA TRP A 119 5.95 17.91 29.17
C TRP A 119 7.12 17.81 28.19
N THR A 120 7.02 18.52 27.10
CA THR A 120 8.05 18.62 26.04
C THR A 120 8.69 20.00 26.04
N GLY A 121 7.91 21.08 26.20
CA GLY A 121 8.40 22.45 26.25
C GLY A 121 8.93 23.01 24.91
N TYR A 122 8.65 22.31 23.81
CA TYR A 122 9.01 22.66 22.43
C TYR A 122 7.92 22.18 21.47
N SER A 123 8.06 22.43 20.17
CA SER A 123 7.12 21.90 19.16
C SER A 123 7.34 20.39 18.95
N ASP A 124 6.37 19.58 19.36
CA ASP A 124 6.37 18.14 19.14
C ASP A 124 6.34 17.82 17.65
N GLU A 125 5.54 18.57 16.88
CA GLU A 125 5.42 18.42 15.42
C GLU A 125 6.77 18.64 14.72
N GLU A 126 7.53 19.67 15.11
CA GLU A 126 8.86 19.90 14.56
C GLU A 126 9.82 18.76 14.90
N ALA A 127 9.83 18.29 16.15
CA ALA A 127 10.71 17.20 16.58
C ALA A 127 10.42 15.89 15.86
N LEU A 128 9.13 15.53 15.70
CA LEU A 128 8.68 14.35 14.97
C LEU A 128 8.99 14.48 13.46
N SER A 129 8.72 15.66 12.86
CA SER A 129 9.05 15.93 11.46
C SER A 129 10.55 15.82 11.18
N ARG A 130 11.39 16.22 12.12
CA ARG A 130 12.85 16.07 12.02
C ARG A 130 13.26 14.61 11.95
N GLY A 131 12.61 13.71 12.72
CA GLY A 131 12.82 12.27 12.65
C GLY A 131 12.41 11.69 11.29
N VAL A 132 11.25 12.09 10.77
CA VAL A 132 10.80 11.73 9.41
C VAL A 132 11.82 12.22 8.37
N TYR A 133 12.21 13.49 8.42
CA TYR A 133 13.21 14.05 7.52
C TYR A 133 14.49 13.21 7.49
N LYS A 134 15.05 12.88 8.67
CA LYS A 134 16.27 12.06 8.76
C LYS A 134 16.08 10.72 8.06
N THR A 135 15.00 10.01 8.34
CA THR A 135 14.73 8.71 7.71
C THR A 135 14.70 8.81 6.19
N TYR A 136 13.91 9.74 5.63
CA TYR A 136 13.75 9.83 4.19
C TYR A 136 14.98 10.37 3.46
N THR A 137 15.85 11.14 4.13
CA THR A 137 17.06 11.67 3.52
C THR A 137 18.26 10.76 3.67
N GLU A 138 18.38 10.02 4.77
CA GLU A 138 19.51 9.16 5.08
C GLU A 138 19.34 7.74 4.54
N GLU A 139 18.11 7.22 4.49
CA GLU A 139 17.81 5.88 3.96
C GLU A 139 17.52 5.92 2.45
N ASN A 140 17.47 4.75 1.81
CA ASN A 140 17.21 4.62 0.37
C ASN A 140 15.72 4.71 0.04
N LEU A 141 15.03 5.71 0.59
CA LEU A 141 13.59 5.93 0.41
C LEU A 141 13.31 6.91 -0.73
N ARG A 142 12.11 6.83 -1.30
CA ARG A 142 11.64 7.72 -2.35
C ARG A 142 10.91 8.92 -1.76
N TYR A 143 11.14 10.10 -2.30
CA TYR A 143 10.37 11.29 -1.97
C TYR A 143 9.07 11.32 -2.77
N SER A 144 7.93 11.31 -2.10
CA SER A 144 6.60 11.25 -2.74
C SER A 144 5.72 12.46 -2.45
N GLN A 145 6.20 13.42 -1.63
CA GLN A 145 5.45 14.62 -1.29
C GLN A 145 5.73 15.75 -2.28
N ASN A 146 4.66 16.35 -2.80
CA ASN A 146 4.71 17.54 -3.63
C ASN A 146 4.21 18.75 -2.85
N ALA A 147 4.92 19.86 -2.98
CA ALA A 147 4.52 21.16 -2.45
C ALA A 147 3.78 21.95 -3.52
N PRO A 148 2.58 22.48 -3.26
CA PRO A 148 1.91 23.38 -4.16
C PRO A 148 2.60 24.75 -4.14
N LEU A 149 3.01 25.25 -5.31
CA LEU A 149 3.53 26.60 -5.46
C LEU A 149 2.40 27.59 -5.70
N ASN A 150 1.34 27.13 -6.34
CA ASN A 150 0.05 27.81 -6.53
C ASN A 150 -1.02 26.74 -6.78
N MET A 151 -2.19 27.08 -7.31
CA MET A 151 -3.27 26.14 -7.56
C MET A 151 -2.91 25.05 -8.59
N TYR A 152 -2.00 25.32 -9.51
CA TYR A 152 -1.71 24.46 -10.66
C TYR A 152 -0.28 23.91 -10.69
N ASP A 153 0.66 24.62 -10.07
CA ASP A 153 2.09 24.27 -10.09
C ASP A 153 2.52 23.61 -8.79
N GLU A 154 3.25 22.50 -8.92
CA GLU A 154 3.77 21.73 -7.81
C GLU A 154 5.27 21.45 -7.99
N VAL A 155 5.96 21.26 -6.88
CA VAL A 155 7.36 20.83 -6.84
C VAL A 155 7.54 19.72 -5.79
N ASN A 156 8.35 18.71 -6.11
CA ASN A 156 8.69 17.68 -5.13
C ASN A 156 9.51 18.28 -3.98
N THR A 157 9.13 17.99 -2.74
CA THR A 157 9.76 18.59 -1.54
C THR A 157 11.17 18.07 -1.27
N LYS A 158 11.60 16.98 -1.91
CA LYS A 158 12.92 16.33 -1.80
C LYS A 158 13.33 15.93 -0.36
N CYS A 159 12.35 15.78 0.52
CA CYS A 159 12.54 15.35 1.91
C CYS A 159 11.34 14.58 2.48
N ASN A 160 10.30 14.40 1.68
CA ASN A 160 9.03 13.76 2.03
C ASN A 160 8.24 14.44 3.16
N LEU A 161 8.52 15.71 3.45
CA LEU A 161 7.70 16.57 4.31
C LEU A 161 6.74 17.41 3.45
N PRO A 162 5.63 17.89 4.04
CA PRO A 162 5.20 17.70 5.42
C PRO A 162 4.70 16.30 5.69
N ALA A 163 4.87 15.84 6.94
CA ALA A 163 4.16 14.68 7.48
C ALA A 163 2.78 15.09 7.98
N GLN A 164 1.84 14.16 8.05
CA GLN A 164 0.60 14.38 8.82
C GLN A 164 0.86 14.00 10.27
N ILE A 165 0.66 14.92 11.21
CA ILE A 165 0.89 14.70 12.64
C ILE A 165 -0.33 15.16 13.41
N ASP A 166 -1.01 14.20 14.04
CA ASP A 166 -2.20 14.43 14.86
C ASP A 166 -1.87 14.07 16.31
N ILE A 167 -2.06 15.01 17.24
CA ILE A 167 -1.76 14.84 18.66
C ILE A 167 -3.05 15.06 19.45
N GLU A 168 -3.57 14.00 20.06
CA GLU A 168 -4.74 14.05 20.93
C GLU A 168 -4.28 14.05 22.40
N ALA A 169 -4.95 14.84 23.23
CA ALA A 169 -4.68 14.86 24.67
C ALA A 169 -5.40 13.69 25.35
N THR A 170 -4.71 13.02 26.27
CA THR A 170 -5.28 11.95 27.10
C THR A 170 -4.85 12.12 28.56
N GLU A 171 -5.37 11.32 29.45
CA GLU A 171 -4.94 11.30 30.85
C GLU A 171 -3.60 10.57 31.01
N GLY A 172 -2.88 10.88 32.09
CA GLY A 172 -1.71 10.14 32.51
C GLY A 172 -0.36 10.69 32.06
N MET A 173 0.67 9.87 32.21
CA MET A 173 2.09 10.20 32.09
C MET A 173 2.80 9.38 31.00
N GLU A 174 2.04 8.96 29.96
CA GLU A 174 2.61 8.24 28.81
C GLU A 174 2.31 8.99 27.52
N TYR A 175 3.13 8.77 26.50
CA TYR A 175 2.95 9.29 25.17
C TYR A 175 2.98 8.13 24.18
N HIS A 176 1.82 7.85 23.56
CA HIS A 176 1.62 6.75 22.63
C HIS A 176 1.57 7.26 21.19
N PHE A 177 2.09 6.44 20.27
CA PHE A 177 2.16 6.79 18.85
C PHE A 177 1.79 5.59 17.99
N LEU A 178 1.09 5.86 16.91
CA LEU A 178 0.98 4.99 15.74
C LEU A 178 1.60 5.72 14.55
N CYS A 179 2.70 5.20 14.03
CA CYS A 179 3.37 5.71 12.85
C CYS A 179 2.98 4.85 11.64
N VAL A 180 2.54 5.50 10.56
CA VAL A 180 2.07 4.83 9.34
C VAL A 180 2.77 5.43 8.14
N THR A 181 3.22 4.58 7.20
CA THR A 181 3.61 5.04 5.87
C THR A 181 2.56 4.63 4.85
N LYS A 182 1.78 5.60 4.37
CA LYS A 182 0.64 5.35 3.49
C LYS A 182 1.03 5.62 2.03
N GLY A 183 1.12 4.56 1.22
CA GLY A 183 1.36 4.69 -0.21
C GLY A 183 0.17 5.31 -0.96
N GLY A 184 0.45 5.98 -2.09
CA GLY A 184 -0.58 6.64 -2.90
C GLY A 184 -1.67 5.69 -3.40
N GLY A 185 -1.32 4.44 -3.73
CA GLY A 185 -2.29 3.43 -4.14
C GLY A 185 -3.34 3.14 -3.06
N SER A 186 -2.90 2.96 -1.82
CA SER A 186 -3.81 2.75 -0.67
C SER A 186 -4.60 4.01 -0.33
N ALA A 187 -3.95 5.17 -0.35
CA ALA A 187 -4.59 6.46 -0.07
C ALA A 187 -5.75 6.74 -1.05
N ASN A 188 -5.57 6.41 -2.33
CA ASN A 188 -6.59 6.56 -3.38
C ASN A 188 -7.77 5.60 -3.22
N LYS A 189 -7.72 4.65 -2.28
CA LYS A 189 -8.81 3.71 -1.97
C LYS A 189 -9.48 4.04 -0.63
N THR A 190 -9.50 5.32 -0.28
CA THR A 190 -10.24 5.85 0.87
C THR A 190 -11.45 6.63 0.38
N TYR A 191 -12.64 6.22 0.82
CA TYR A 191 -13.93 6.77 0.40
C TYR A 191 -14.81 7.11 1.59
N LEU A 192 -15.62 8.14 1.42
CA LEU A 192 -16.69 8.49 2.36
C LEU A 192 -18.01 8.60 1.60
N TYR A 193 -19.00 7.84 2.02
CA TYR A 193 -20.35 7.86 1.48
C TYR A 193 -21.28 8.47 2.53
N GLN A 194 -21.97 9.54 2.16
CA GLN A 194 -23.00 10.14 3.02
C GLN A 194 -24.32 9.42 2.77
N GLU A 195 -24.73 8.63 3.76
CA GLU A 195 -25.94 7.82 3.73
C GLU A 195 -26.94 8.29 4.80
N THR A 196 -28.07 7.61 4.89
CA THR A 196 -29.13 7.87 5.88
C THR A 196 -29.41 6.62 6.72
N LYS A 197 -30.31 6.74 7.72
CA LYS A 197 -30.78 5.61 8.53
C LYS A 197 -31.31 4.45 7.68
N ALA A 198 -31.90 4.72 6.52
CA ALA A 198 -32.41 3.69 5.63
C ALA A 198 -31.33 2.68 5.20
N ARG A 199 -30.07 3.12 5.03
CA ARG A 199 -28.96 2.27 4.65
C ARG A 199 -28.60 1.22 5.71
N ILE A 200 -28.71 1.59 6.98
CA ILE A 200 -28.38 0.72 8.13
C ILE A 200 -29.62 0.16 8.82
N GLN A 201 -30.73 0.05 8.11
CA GLN A 201 -32.00 -0.42 8.67
C GLN A 201 -31.95 -1.91 9.00
N ASN A 202 -31.33 -2.72 8.14
CA ASN A 202 -31.14 -4.16 8.32
C ASN A 202 -29.99 -4.67 7.43
N LYS A 203 -29.65 -5.95 7.58
CA LYS A 203 -28.59 -6.60 6.77
C LYS A 203 -28.87 -6.53 5.28
N GLY A 204 -30.12 -6.68 4.84
CA GLY A 204 -30.50 -6.65 3.41
C GLY A 204 -30.28 -5.31 2.73
N THR A 205 -30.21 -4.20 3.47
CA THR A 205 -29.88 -2.87 2.92
C THR A 205 -28.40 -2.53 3.06
N LEU A 206 -27.74 -3.01 4.12
CA LEU A 206 -26.36 -2.65 4.42
C LEU A 206 -25.34 -3.54 3.67
N VAL A 207 -25.44 -4.86 3.79
CA VAL A 207 -24.45 -5.80 3.26
C VAL A 207 -24.27 -5.67 1.74
N PRO A 208 -25.32 -5.64 0.90
CA PRO A 208 -25.16 -5.45 -0.54
C PRO A 208 -24.45 -4.13 -0.90
N PHE A 209 -24.70 -3.06 -0.16
CA PHE A 209 -24.02 -1.79 -0.35
C PHE A 209 -22.53 -1.90 -0.03
N LEU A 210 -22.16 -2.48 1.11
CA LEU A 210 -20.75 -2.64 1.48
C LEU A 210 -20.00 -3.53 0.47
N VAL A 211 -20.62 -4.61 0.01
CA VAL A 211 -20.07 -5.51 -1.01
C VAL A 211 -19.89 -4.78 -2.36
N GLU A 212 -20.88 -3.98 -2.79
CA GLU A 212 -20.76 -3.16 -3.99
C GLU A 212 -19.55 -2.21 -3.89
N LYS A 213 -19.40 -1.52 -2.75
CA LYS A 213 -18.28 -0.59 -2.56
C LYS A 213 -16.93 -1.33 -2.47
N MET A 214 -16.89 -2.48 -1.83
CA MET A 214 -15.69 -3.32 -1.76
C MET A 214 -15.19 -3.76 -3.15
N LYS A 215 -16.09 -4.09 -4.09
CA LYS A 215 -15.74 -4.44 -5.47
C LYS A 215 -15.01 -3.30 -6.21
N THR A 216 -15.25 -2.04 -5.83
CA THR A 216 -14.59 -0.87 -6.46
C THR A 216 -13.13 -0.71 -6.07
N LEU A 217 -12.64 -1.44 -5.06
CA LEU A 217 -11.24 -1.38 -4.64
C LEU A 217 -10.29 -1.82 -5.76
N GLY A 218 -10.64 -2.87 -6.50
CA GLY A 218 -9.79 -3.42 -7.56
C GLY A 218 -8.41 -3.84 -7.07
N THR A 219 -7.41 -3.87 -7.95
CA THR A 219 -6.05 -4.34 -7.64
C THR A 219 -5.01 -3.21 -7.58
N ALA A 220 -5.38 -1.97 -7.89
CA ALA A 220 -4.42 -0.85 -7.99
C ALA A 220 -3.67 -0.54 -6.68
N ALA A 221 -4.26 -0.85 -5.53
CA ALA A 221 -3.64 -0.67 -4.21
C ALA A 221 -2.89 -1.91 -3.68
N CYS A 222 -2.71 -2.94 -4.51
CA CYS A 222 -1.96 -4.17 -4.21
C CYS A 222 -2.60 -5.02 -3.09
N PRO A 223 -3.67 -5.79 -3.39
CA PRO A 223 -4.19 -6.79 -2.48
C PRO A 223 -3.17 -7.95 -2.24
N PRO A 224 -3.33 -8.79 -1.22
CA PRO A 224 -4.45 -8.84 -0.27
C PRO A 224 -4.53 -7.64 0.65
N TYR A 225 -5.74 -7.17 0.93
CA TYR A 225 -5.99 -5.98 1.74
C TYR A 225 -6.32 -6.31 3.20
N HIS A 226 -6.00 -5.38 4.10
CA HIS A 226 -6.73 -5.18 5.34
C HIS A 226 -7.80 -4.12 5.06
N ILE A 227 -9.06 -4.54 4.95
CA ILE A 227 -10.18 -3.66 4.60
C ILE A 227 -10.79 -3.11 5.88
N ALA A 228 -11.12 -1.81 5.89
CA ALA A 228 -11.83 -1.20 7.00
C ALA A 228 -13.08 -0.49 6.51
N PHE A 229 -14.21 -0.82 7.11
CA PHE A 229 -15.45 -0.07 7.02
C PHE A 229 -15.73 0.61 8.36
N VAL A 230 -16.14 1.86 8.32
CA VAL A 230 -16.60 2.59 9.50
C VAL A 230 -18.00 3.16 9.23
N ILE A 231 -18.95 2.78 10.07
CA ILE A 231 -20.36 3.14 9.92
C ILE A 231 -20.75 4.10 11.02
N GLY A 232 -21.08 5.34 10.66
CA GLY A 232 -21.36 6.44 11.58
C GLY A 232 -20.13 7.31 11.79
N GLY A 233 -20.22 8.16 12.79
CA GLY A 233 -19.22 9.16 13.16
C GLY A 233 -19.89 10.46 13.58
N THR A 234 -19.31 11.15 14.54
CA THR A 234 -19.75 12.49 14.99
C THR A 234 -19.44 13.56 13.96
N SER A 235 -18.48 13.27 13.05
CA SER A 235 -18.14 14.08 11.89
C SER A 235 -17.59 13.21 10.76
N ALA A 236 -17.45 13.76 9.56
CA ALA A 236 -16.81 13.10 8.42
C ALA A 236 -15.33 12.82 8.70
N GLU A 237 -14.62 13.75 9.31
CA GLU A 237 -13.20 13.59 9.67
C GLU A 237 -13.02 12.46 10.68
N LYS A 238 -13.89 12.37 11.71
CA LYS A 238 -13.80 11.29 12.72
C LYS A 238 -14.07 9.92 12.10
N ASN A 239 -15.01 9.84 11.14
CA ASN A 239 -15.22 8.61 10.37
C ASN A 239 -13.95 8.22 9.59
N LEU A 240 -13.38 9.12 8.79
CA LEU A 240 -12.20 8.84 7.95
C LEU A 240 -10.94 8.56 8.76
N LEU A 241 -10.73 9.25 9.89
CA LEU A 241 -9.64 8.94 10.81
C LEU A 241 -9.81 7.51 11.37
N THR A 242 -11.03 7.15 11.77
CA THR A 242 -11.32 5.80 12.27
C THR A 242 -11.08 4.74 11.20
N VAL A 243 -11.43 4.99 9.93
CA VAL A 243 -11.10 4.09 8.79
C VAL A 243 -9.60 3.85 8.70
N LYS A 244 -8.80 4.92 8.76
CA LYS A 244 -7.34 4.83 8.69
C LYS A 244 -6.79 3.95 9.83
N LEU A 245 -7.18 4.22 11.06
CA LEU A 245 -6.72 3.48 12.24
C LEU A 245 -7.23 2.04 12.26
N ALA A 246 -8.48 1.78 11.88
CA ALA A 246 -9.04 0.44 11.77
C ALA A 246 -8.30 -0.41 10.73
N SER A 247 -7.88 0.17 9.61
CA SER A 247 -7.11 -0.53 8.57
C SER A 247 -5.71 -0.95 9.02
N THR A 248 -5.21 -0.44 10.14
CA THR A 248 -3.93 -0.79 10.77
C THR A 248 -4.08 -1.70 12.00
N HIS A 249 -5.28 -2.20 12.25
CA HIS A 249 -5.63 -3.01 13.44
C HIS A 249 -5.55 -2.26 14.78
N TYR A 250 -5.44 -0.93 14.76
CA TYR A 250 -5.33 -0.11 15.96
C TYR A 250 -6.53 -0.27 16.91
N TYR A 251 -7.71 -0.54 16.34
CA TYR A 251 -8.97 -0.71 17.07
C TYR A 251 -9.39 -2.17 17.32
N ASP A 252 -8.47 -3.13 17.18
CA ASP A 252 -8.81 -4.56 17.34
C ASP A 252 -9.28 -4.94 18.72
N SER A 253 -8.90 -4.18 19.75
CA SER A 253 -9.32 -4.39 21.15
C SER A 253 -10.60 -3.66 21.54
N LEU A 254 -11.33 -3.00 20.61
CA LEU A 254 -12.63 -2.43 20.92
C LEU A 254 -13.65 -3.48 21.38
N PRO A 255 -14.65 -3.10 22.19
CA PRO A 255 -15.80 -3.96 22.48
C PRO A 255 -16.48 -4.46 21.21
N THR A 256 -17.13 -5.63 21.30
CA THR A 256 -17.89 -6.22 20.17
C THR A 256 -19.37 -5.89 20.18
N THR A 257 -19.82 -5.11 21.17
CA THR A 257 -21.20 -4.63 21.31
C THR A 257 -21.23 -3.16 21.67
N GLY A 258 -22.23 -2.44 21.16
CA GLY A 258 -22.53 -1.08 21.57
C GLY A 258 -23.32 -1.02 22.87
N ASP A 259 -23.45 0.20 23.40
CA ASP A 259 -24.32 0.52 24.52
C ASP A 259 -24.91 1.94 24.40
N GLU A 260 -25.68 2.38 25.36
CA GLU A 260 -26.33 3.69 25.37
C GLU A 260 -25.40 4.86 25.62
N THR A 261 -24.14 4.63 26.02
CA THR A 261 -23.15 5.69 26.23
C THR A 261 -22.56 6.22 24.91
N GLY A 262 -22.80 5.53 23.80
CA GLY A 262 -22.27 5.89 22.50
C GLY A 262 -20.85 5.40 22.25
N ARG A 263 -20.40 4.36 22.95
CA ARG A 263 -19.10 3.76 22.70
C ARG A 263 -19.03 3.14 21.30
N ALA A 264 -17.87 3.21 20.69
CA ALA A 264 -17.54 2.51 19.47
C ALA A 264 -17.46 1.00 19.72
N PHE A 265 -17.81 0.19 18.71
CA PHE A 265 -17.64 -1.26 18.78
C PHE A 265 -17.29 -1.87 17.41
N ARG A 266 -16.73 -3.06 17.44
CA ARG A 266 -16.50 -3.91 16.27
C ARG A 266 -17.67 -4.85 16.05
N ASP A 267 -18.16 -4.94 14.84
CA ASP A 267 -19.16 -5.94 14.44
C ASP A 267 -18.46 -7.16 13.83
N VAL A 268 -17.98 -8.06 14.68
CA VAL A 268 -17.18 -9.24 14.28
C VAL A 268 -17.98 -10.18 13.35
N GLU A 269 -19.28 -10.33 13.55
CA GLU A 269 -20.12 -11.16 12.66
C GLU A 269 -20.17 -10.57 11.24
N LEU A 270 -20.30 -9.25 11.14
CA LEU A 270 -20.31 -8.56 9.86
C LEU A 270 -18.92 -8.56 9.21
N GLU A 271 -17.84 -8.48 10.00
CA GLU A 271 -16.46 -8.63 9.51
C GLU A 271 -16.26 -9.98 8.79
N GLU A 272 -16.72 -11.09 9.41
CA GLU A 272 -16.63 -12.43 8.83
C GLU A 272 -17.50 -12.58 7.58
N GLU A 273 -18.72 -12.04 7.60
CA GLU A 273 -19.62 -12.06 6.46
C GLU A 273 -19.00 -11.33 5.25
N LEU A 274 -18.46 -10.13 5.46
CA LEU A 274 -17.83 -9.34 4.41
C LEU A 274 -16.53 -9.98 3.91
N LEU A 275 -15.77 -10.67 4.75
CA LEU A 275 -14.59 -11.40 4.31
C LEU A 275 -14.97 -12.56 3.38
N LYS A 276 -16.06 -13.29 3.68
CA LYS A 276 -16.61 -14.32 2.78
C LYS A 276 -17.03 -13.73 1.43
N GLU A 277 -17.67 -12.56 1.46
CA GLU A 277 -18.05 -11.86 0.23
C GLU A 277 -16.82 -11.37 -0.56
N ALA A 278 -15.76 -10.91 0.12
CA ALA A 278 -14.49 -10.55 -0.53
C ALA A 278 -13.89 -11.73 -1.31
N TYR A 279 -13.90 -12.93 -0.72
CA TYR A 279 -13.40 -14.14 -1.37
C TYR A 279 -14.19 -14.49 -2.64
N LYS A 280 -15.51 -14.27 -2.64
CA LYS A 280 -16.38 -14.54 -3.81
C LYS A 280 -16.14 -13.60 -4.99
N ILE A 281 -15.49 -12.44 -4.77
CA ILE A 281 -15.21 -11.49 -5.87
C ILE A 281 -14.30 -12.12 -6.93
N GLY A 282 -13.42 -13.05 -6.54
CA GLY A 282 -12.53 -13.74 -7.46
C GLY A 282 -11.31 -12.95 -7.90
N LEU A 283 -11.07 -11.78 -7.30
CA LEU A 283 -9.93 -10.92 -7.60
C LEU A 283 -8.60 -11.53 -7.17
N GLY A 284 -8.62 -12.28 -6.06
CA GLY A 284 -7.45 -12.91 -5.48
C GLY A 284 -6.38 -11.92 -5.05
N ALA A 285 -5.18 -12.44 -4.84
CA ALA A 285 -3.97 -11.67 -4.60
C ALA A 285 -3.45 -11.06 -5.90
N GLN A 286 -4.24 -10.20 -6.56
CA GLN A 286 -4.00 -9.42 -7.79
C GLN A 286 -4.29 -10.14 -9.11
N PHE A 287 -4.15 -11.47 -9.21
CA PHE A 287 -4.23 -12.19 -10.49
C PHE A 287 -5.23 -13.36 -10.44
N GLY A 288 -6.36 -13.16 -9.79
CA GLY A 288 -7.43 -14.15 -9.67
C GLY A 288 -7.22 -15.12 -8.53
N GLY A 289 -8.33 -15.50 -7.89
CA GLY A 289 -8.34 -16.41 -6.76
C GLY A 289 -9.20 -15.92 -5.60
N LYS A 290 -8.91 -16.44 -4.41
CA LYS A 290 -9.66 -16.19 -3.18
C LYS A 290 -9.24 -14.91 -2.46
N TYR A 291 -7.94 -14.64 -2.37
CA TYR A 291 -7.36 -13.73 -1.39
C TYR A 291 -7.30 -12.27 -1.82
N MET A 292 -8.47 -11.66 -2.07
CA MET A 292 -8.56 -10.19 -2.20
C MET A 292 -8.24 -9.46 -0.89
N ALA A 293 -8.56 -10.09 0.25
CA ALA A 293 -8.35 -9.52 1.57
C ALA A 293 -7.80 -10.57 2.55
N HIS A 294 -6.97 -10.13 3.48
CA HIS A 294 -6.57 -10.89 4.66
C HIS A 294 -7.68 -10.89 5.72
N ASP A 295 -8.28 -9.74 5.91
CA ASP A 295 -9.35 -9.50 6.88
C ASP A 295 -10.17 -8.24 6.52
N VAL A 296 -11.29 -8.11 7.21
CA VAL A 296 -12.16 -6.94 7.16
C VAL A 296 -12.39 -6.47 8.59
N ARG A 297 -12.35 -5.16 8.82
CA ARG A 297 -12.77 -4.52 10.07
C ARG A 297 -14.02 -3.72 9.83
N VAL A 298 -14.99 -3.84 10.73
CA VAL A 298 -16.23 -3.08 10.73
C VAL A 298 -16.40 -2.39 12.09
N ILE A 299 -16.20 -1.07 12.10
CA ILE A 299 -16.35 -0.24 13.29
C ILE A 299 -17.67 0.51 13.21
N ARG A 300 -18.45 0.46 14.29
CA ARG A 300 -19.68 1.20 14.44
C ARG A 300 -19.49 2.35 15.42
N LEU A 301 -19.76 3.57 14.94
CA LEU A 301 -19.64 4.80 15.72
C LEU A 301 -21.02 5.40 16.00
N PRO A 302 -21.18 6.19 17.09
CA PRO A 302 -22.33 7.07 17.27
C PRO A 302 -22.37 8.09 16.12
N ARG A 303 -23.56 8.59 15.81
CA ARG A 303 -23.77 9.52 14.70
C ARG A 303 -24.83 10.55 15.03
N HIS A 304 -24.82 11.65 14.30
CA HIS A 304 -25.96 12.56 14.26
C HIS A 304 -27.17 11.85 13.63
N GLY A 305 -28.38 12.03 14.19
CA GLY A 305 -29.59 11.33 13.74
C GLY A 305 -29.91 11.49 12.25
N ALA A 306 -29.61 12.66 11.67
CA ALA A 306 -29.85 12.98 10.27
C ALA A 306 -28.69 12.60 9.31
N SER A 307 -27.57 12.09 9.82
CA SER A 307 -26.37 11.77 9.03
C SER A 307 -25.92 10.33 9.30
N CYS A 308 -25.46 9.63 8.29
CA CYS A 308 -24.87 8.30 8.42
C CYS A 308 -23.67 8.16 7.47
N PRO A 309 -22.52 8.76 7.81
CA PRO A 309 -21.31 8.57 7.01
C PRO A 309 -20.88 7.11 7.07
N ILE A 310 -20.52 6.56 5.91
CA ILE A 310 -19.92 5.22 5.79
C ILE A 310 -18.58 5.38 5.11
N GLY A 311 -17.52 5.09 5.84
CA GLY A 311 -16.15 5.14 5.33
C GLY A 311 -15.66 3.78 4.88
N LEU A 312 -14.84 3.77 3.85
CA LEU A 312 -14.12 2.59 3.35
C LEU A 312 -12.66 2.96 3.13
N GLY A 313 -11.76 2.13 3.58
CA GLY A 313 -10.33 2.28 3.29
C GLY A 313 -9.60 0.96 3.41
N VAL A 314 -8.33 0.97 3.00
CA VAL A 314 -7.49 -0.24 3.01
C VAL A 314 -6.09 0.06 3.51
N SER A 315 -5.47 -0.96 4.11
CA SER A 315 -4.02 -1.15 4.11
C SER A 315 -3.68 -2.21 3.09
N CYS A 316 -2.61 -2.03 2.33
CA CYS A 316 -2.24 -2.93 1.23
C CYS A 316 -1.30 -4.05 1.70
N SER A 317 -0.86 -4.89 0.77
CA SER A 317 0.11 -5.97 1.03
C SER A 317 1.43 -5.50 1.67
N ALA A 318 1.77 -4.21 1.56
CA ALA A 318 2.83 -3.57 2.33
C ALA A 318 2.19 -2.83 3.53
N ASP A 319 1.72 -3.57 4.52
CA ASP A 319 1.03 -3.06 5.71
C ASP A 319 2.02 -2.39 6.68
N ARG A 320 2.41 -1.15 6.35
CA ARG A 320 3.48 -0.40 7.01
C ARG A 320 2.95 0.52 8.09
N ASN A 321 2.80 -0.01 9.27
CA ASN A 321 2.45 0.76 10.46
C ASN A 321 3.12 0.14 11.70
N ILE A 322 3.45 0.98 12.68
CA ILE A 322 4.24 0.60 13.85
C ILE A 322 3.80 1.45 15.05
N LYS A 323 3.68 0.81 16.20
CA LYS A 323 3.40 1.48 17.46
C LYS A 323 4.68 1.89 18.17
N CYS A 324 4.63 3.03 18.87
CA CYS A 324 5.68 3.47 19.76
C CYS A 324 5.08 4.02 21.05
N LYS A 325 5.86 4.01 22.13
CA LYS A 325 5.45 4.66 23.36
C LYS A 325 6.66 5.23 24.11
N ILE A 326 6.41 6.29 24.84
CA ILE A 326 7.38 6.90 25.76
C ILE A 326 6.76 6.94 27.14
N ASN A 327 7.48 6.41 28.11
CA ASN A 327 7.10 6.43 29.52
C ASN A 327 8.33 6.72 30.38
N LYS A 328 8.18 6.65 31.71
CA LYS A 328 9.26 6.91 32.65
C LYS A 328 10.49 5.99 32.51
N ASP A 329 10.30 4.82 31.88
CA ASP A 329 11.32 3.79 31.73
C ASP A 329 12.09 3.90 30.41
N GLY A 330 11.65 4.79 29.49
CA GLY A 330 12.35 5.06 28.24
C GLY A 330 11.43 5.22 27.02
N ILE A 331 12.06 5.13 25.86
CA ILE A 331 11.44 5.20 24.53
C ILE A 331 11.40 3.79 23.95
N TRP A 332 10.21 3.35 23.55
CA TRP A 332 9.92 2.00 23.12
C TRP A 332 9.34 1.97 21.72
N ILE A 333 9.80 1.04 20.90
CA ILE A 333 9.34 0.81 19.53
C ILE A 333 8.77 -0.60 19.44
N GLU A 334 7.65 -0.79 18.70
CA GLU A 334 7.08 -2.10 18.41
C GLU A 334 8.12 -3.00 17.73
N LYS A 335 8.20 -4.25 18.17
CA LYS A 335 9.09 -5.24 17.57
C LYS A 335 8.50 -5.78 16.28
N MET A 336 9.10 -5.42 15.17
CA MET A 336 8.74 -5.90 13.84
C MET A 336 9.40 -7.27 13.55
N ASP A 337 8.95 -7.93 12.47
CA ASP A 337 9.49 -9.23 12.05
C ASP A 337 10.80 -9.04 11.27
N ASP A 338 11.92 -9.30 11.94
CA ASP A 338 13.26 -9.22 11.35
C ASP A 338 13.71 -10.53 10.66
N LYS A 339 12.91 -11.59 10.78
CA LYS A 339 13.20 -12.92 10.22
C LYS A 339 12.03 -13.56 9.48
N PRO A 340 11.46 -12.87 8.48
CA PRO A 340 10.27 -13.35 7.79
C PRO A 340 10.51 -14.68 7.04
N PHE A 341 11.76 -15.05 6.73
CA PHE A 341 12.10 -16.35 6.14
C PHE A 341 11.67 -17.53 7.03
N GLU A 342 11.72 -17.40 8.34
CA GLU A 342 11.33 -18.47 9.27
C GLU A 342 9.85 -18.82 9.17
N ILE A 343 9.01 -17.88 8.71
CA ILE A 343 7.56 -18.06 8.52
C ILE A 343 7.23 -18.84 7.24
N ILE A 344 8.12 -18.81 6.24
CA ILE A 344 7.90 -19.55 4.98
C ILE A 344 7.89 -21.04 5.30
N PRO A 345 6.78 -21.76 4.99
CA PRO A 345 6.74 -23.19 5.20
C PRO A 345 7.88 -23.90 4.46
N GLU A 346 8.47 -24.92 5.07
CA GLU A 346 9.70 -25.58 4.59
C GLU A 346 9.56 -26.07 3.14
N GLU A 347 8.40 -26.61 2.80
CA GLU A 347 8.05 -27.08 1.46
C GLU A 347 8.07 -25.98 0.37
N PHE A 348 8.00 -24.70 0.77
CA PHE A 348 8.03 -23.55 -0.14
C PHE A 348 9.36 -22.78 -0.14
N ARG A 349 10.31 -23.10 0.77
CA ARG A 349 11.59 -22.38 0.86
C ARG A 349 12.44 -22.56 -0.39
N GLU A 350 12.53 -23.80 -0.89
CA GLU A 350 13.25 -24.18 -2.10
C GLU A 350 12.36 -24.17 -3.36
N ALA A 351 11.07 -23.81 -3.22
CA ALA A 351 10.16 -23.81 -4.35
C ALA A 351 10.63 -22.79 -5.40
N GLY A 352 10.84 -23.28 -6.61
CA GLY A 352 11.06 -22.44 -7.78
C GLY A 352 9.86 -21.53 -8.06
N GLU A 353 10.01 -20.62 -9.01
CA GLU A 353 8.93 -19.70 -9.39
C GLU A 353 7.75 -20.40 -10.10
N GLY A 354 7.82 -21.73 -10.30
CA GLY A 354 6.83 -22.53 -11.02
C GLY A 354 6.88 -22.29 -12.54
N GLU A 355 5.95 -22.90 -13.29
CA GLU A 355 5.93 -22.76 -14.75
C GLU A 355 5.52 -21.34 -15.17
N ALA A 356 6.36 -20.71 -15.99
CA ALA A 356 6.09 -19.44 -16.64
C ALA A 356 6.57 -19.47 -18.09
N VAL A 357 5.85 -18.79 -18.97
CA VAL A 357 6.25 -18.70 -20.38
C VAL A 357 7.40 -17.69 -20.50
N LYS A 358 8.56 -18.15 -20.97
CA LYS A 358 9.72 -17.28 -21.18
C LYS A 358 9.54 -16.44 -22.44
N ILE A 359 9.69 -15.12 -22.28
CA ILE A 359 9.57 -14.13 -23.35
C ILE A 359 10.89 -13.39 -23.47
N ASP A 360 11.47 -13.45 -24.66
CA ASP A 360 12.65 -12.66 -25.05
C ASP A 360 12.21 -11.29 -25.60
N LEU A 361 12.46 -10.23 -24.85
CA LEU A 361 12.09 -8.85 -25.17
C LEU A 361 13.09 -8.16 -26.10
N ASN A 362 14.23 -8.78 -26.43
CA ASN A 362 15.21 -8.24 -27.37
C ASN A 362 14.81 -8.44 -28.83
N ARG A 363 13.65 -9.07 -29.06
CA ARG A 363 13.05 -9.20 -30.39
C ARG A 363 12.23 -7.96 -30.74
N PRO A 364 11.99 -7.69 -32.04
CA PRO A 364 11.04 -6.66 -32.44
C PRO A 364 9.68 -6.83 -31.73
N MET A 365 9.07 -5.74 -31.27
CA MET A 365 7.81 -5.80 -30.51
C MET A 365 6.68 -6.48 -31.26
N SER A 366 6.65 -6.39 -32.58
CA SER A 366 5.70 -7.11 -33.42
C SER A 366 5.87 -8.64 -33.36
N GLU A 367 7.08 -9.15 -33.17
CA GLU A 367 7.33 -10.58 -32.97
C GLU A 367 6.96 -11.00 -31.54
N VAL A 368 7.29 -10.19 -30.55
CA VAL A 368 6.88 -10.44 -29.16
C VAL A 368 5.36 -10.52 -29.07
N ALA A 369 4.62 -9.61 -29.69
CA ALA A 369 3.16 -9.63 -29.76
C ALA A 369 2.62 -10.92 -30.41
N LYS A 370 3.26 -11.40 -31.51
CA LYS A 370 2.91 -12.69 -32.14
C LYS A 370 3.15 -13.92 -31.26
N ILE A 371 4.05 -13.80 -30.29
CA ILE A 371 4.25 -14.85 -29.29
C ILE A 371 3.15 -14.76 -28.23
N LEU A 372 2.91 -13.58 -27.68
CA LEU A 372 1.94 -13.34 -26.62
C LEU A 372 0.51 -13.71 -27.03
N THR A 373 0.10 -13.45 -28.28
CA THR A 373 -1.25 -13.78 -28.79
C THR A 373 -1.60 -15.28 -28.75
N LYS A 374 -0.57 -16.16 -28.59
CA LYS A 374 -0.78 -17.61 -28.47
C LYS A 374 -1.28 -18.03 -27.08
N TYR A 375 -1.16 -17.16 -26.09
CA TYR A 375 -1.47 -17.47 -24.71
C TYR A 375 -2.71 -16.71 -24.23
N PRO A 376 -3.56 -17.34 -23.41
CA PRO A 376 -4.74 -16.67 -22.86
C PRO A 376 -4.37 -15.62 -21.80
N ILE A 377 -5.33 -14.71 -21.53
CA ILE A 377 -5.24 -13.82 -20.35
C ILE A 377 -5.10 -14.65 -19.07
N GLY A 378 -4.38 -14.09 -18.07
CA GLY A 378 -4.02 -14.79 -16.84
C GLY A 378 -2.76 -15.66 -16.93
N THR A 379 -2.19 -15.84 -18.13
CA THR A 379 -0.95 -16.59 -18.30
C THR A 379 0.21 -15.88 -17.62
N ARG A 380 1.00 -16.61 -16.83
CA ARG A 380 2.21 -16.12 -16.19
C ARG A 380 3.39 -16.15 -17.15
N LEU A 381 4.14 -15.06 -17.16
CA LEU A 381 5.28 -14.83 -18.03
C LEU A 381 6.56 -14.62 -17.22
N SER A 382 7.69 -15.00 -17.80
CA SER A 382 9.05 -14.67 -17.36
C SER A 382 9.71 -13.83 -18.45
N LEU A 383 9.83 -12.51 -18.21
CA LEU A 383 10.34 -11.56 -19.20
C LEU A 383 11.85 -11.44 -19.09
N ASN A 384 12.54 -11.44 -20.23
CA ASN A 384 13.99 -11.33 -20.33
C ASN A 384 14.37 -10.32 -21.41
N GLY A 385 15.20 -9.33 -21.11
CA GLY A 385 15.67 -8.32 -22.04
C GLY A 385 15.42 -6.89 -21.55
N THR A 386 15.33 -5.94 -22.48
CA THR A 386 15.26 -4.52 -22.19
C THR A 386 13.81 -4.03 -22.07
N ILE A 387 13.55 -3.17 -21.07
CA ILE A 387 12.26 -2.52 -20.83
C ILE A 387 12.51 -1.02 -20.61
N ILE A 388 11.68 -0.16 -21.20
CA ILE A 388 11.65 1.27 -20.90
C ILE A 388 10.76 1.51 -19.68
N VAL A 389 11.22 2.37 -18.78
CA VAL A 389 10.49 2.75 -17.56
C VAL A 389 10.10 4.21 -17.68
N GLY A 390 8.82 4.50 -17.53
CA GLY A 390 8.28 5.86 -17.56
C GLY A 390 6.86 5.89 -17.02
N ARG A 391 6.48 7.00 -16.41
CA ARG A 391 5.15 7.17 -15.82
C ARG A 391 4.59 8.57 -16.11
N ASP A 392 3.82 9.15 -15.21
CA ASP A 392 2.95 10.30 -15.42
C ASP A 392 3.61 11.47 -16.19
N ILE A 393 4.70 12.05 -15.66
CA ILE A 393 5.35 13.22 -16.27
C ILE A 393 6.04 12.82 -17.59
N ALA A 394 6.66 11.64 -17.65
CA ALA A 394 7.27 11.14 -18.88
C ALA A 394 6.22 10.99 -20.00
N HIS A 395 5.03 10.42 -19.71
CA HIS A 395 3.94 10.31 -20.68
C HIS A 395 3.45 11.68 -21.14
N ALA A 396 3.28 12.63 -20.22
CA ALA A 396 2.86 14.00 -20.57
C ALA A 396 3.88 14.68 -21.49
N LYS A 397 5.20 14.51 -21.24
CA LYS A 397 6.26 15.05 -22.11
C LYS A 397 6.27 14.40 -23.50
N LEU A 398 6.13 13.07 -23.57
CA LEU A 398 6.03 12.36 -24.85
C LEU A 398 4.79 12.80 -25.65
N LYS A 399 3.65 12.97 -24.98
CA LYS A 399 2.44 13.51 -25.60
C LYS A 399 2.67 14.91 -26.18
N ALA A 400 3.29 15.81 -25.41
CA ALA A 400 3.59 17.16 -25.87
C ALA A 400 4.52 17.17 -27.11
N ARG A 401 5.44 16.22 -27.24
CA ARG A 401 6.28 16.05 -28.44
C ARG A 401 5.45 15.62 -29.66
N LEU A 402 4.54 14.65 -29.49
CA LEU A 402 3.63 14.25 -30.55
C LEU A 402 2.73 15.41 -31.00
N ASP A 403 2.18 16.19 -30.05
CA ASP A 403 1.38 17.39 -30.34
C ASP A 403 2.17 18.47 -31.09
N ALA A 404 3.47 18.54 -30.89
CA ALA A 404 4.38 19.42 -31.63
C ALA A 404 4.77 18.88 -33.02
N GLY A 405 4.29 17.70 -33.39
CA GLY A 405 4.57 17.05 -34.68
C GLY A 405 5.89 16.27 -34.71
N GLU A 406 6.50 15.98 -33.55
CA GLU A 406 7.64 15.08 -33.46
C GLU A 406 7.17 13.62 -33.55
N ASP A 407 8.04 12.72 -33.99
CA ASP A 407 7.73 11.28 -33.98
C ASP A 407 7.95 10.66 -32.59
N MET A 408 7.28 9.51 -32.35
CA MET A 408 7.50 8.71 -31.17
C MET A 408 8.98 8.28 -31.09
N PRO A 409 9.68 8.46 -29.96
CA PRO A 409 11.06 8.05 -29.80
C PRO A 409 11.27 6.57 -30.11
N GLN A 410 12.39 6.24 -30.75
CA GLN A 410 12.68 4.88 -31.20
C GLN A 410 12.69 3.87 -30.07
N TYR A 411 13.22 4.24 -28.89
CA TYR A 411 13.23 3.35 -27.73
C TYR A 411 11.81 2.96 -27.25
N MET A 412 10.79 3.81 -27.48
CA MET A 412 9.39 3.51 -27.18
C MET A 412 8.76 2.55 -28.20
N LYS A 413 9.30 2.48 -29.42
CA LYS A 413 8.88 1.54 -30.47
C LYS A 413 9.55 0.18 -30.32
N ASP A 414 10.79 0.17 -29.85
CA ASP A 414 11.63 -1.03 -29.79
C ASP A 414 11.41 -1.88 -28.53
N HIS A 415 10.86 -1.30 -27.45
CA HIS A 415 10.78 -1.96 -26.16
C HIS A 415 9.39 -1.82 -25.50
N PRO A 416 9.02 -2.75 -24.60
CA PRO A 416 7.88 -2.58 -23.73
C PRO A 416 8.06 -1.38 -22.81
N ILE A 417 6.94 -0.80 -22.33
CA ILE A 417 6.98 0.25 -21.32
C ILE A 417 6.49 -0.27 -19.97
N TYR A 418 7.25 -0.01 -18.91
CA TYR A 418 6.92 -0.31 -17.52
C TYR A 418 6.58 0.97 -16.78
N TYR A 419 5.37 1.07 -16.28
CA TYR A 419 4.94 2.21 -15.47
C TYR A 419 5.47 2.05 -14.05
N ALA A 420 6.61 2.65 -13.80
CA ALA A 420 7.31 2.55 -12.53
C ALA A 420 8.16 3.79 -12.26
N GLY A 421 8.62 3.92 -11.02
CA GLY A 421 9.60 4.93 -10.62
C GLY A 421 10.39 4.41 -9.41
N PRO A 422 11.71 4.27 -9.53
CA PRO A 422 12.53 3.64 -8.49
C PRO A 422 12.62 4.47 -7.22
N ALA A 423 12.83 3.80 -6.10
CA ALA A 423 13.40 4.41 -4.90
C ALA A 423 14.89 4.70 -5.12
N LYS A 424 15.56 5.37 -4.17
CA LYS A 424 16.99 5.63 -4.27
C LYS A 424 17.78 4.32 -4.39
N THR A 425 18.81 4.33 -5.21
CA THR A 425 19.69 3.17 -5.42
C THR A 425 20.70 3.05 -4.28
N PRO A 426 20.71 1.94 -3.53
CA PRO A 426 21.74 1.68 -2.54
C PRO A 426 23.12 1.48 -3.18
N ALA A 427 24.18 1.84 -2.46
CA ALA A 427 25.55 1.64 -2.92
C ALA A 427 25.81 0.16 -3.28
N GLY A 428 26.37 -0.08 -4.45
CA GLY A 428 26.73 -1.41 -4.96
C GLY A 428 25.55 -2.24 -5.48
N MET A 429 24.35 -1.65 -5.62
CA MET A 429 23.20 -2.30 -6.23
C MET A 429 22.88 -1.71 -7.61
N PRO A 430 22.28 -2.47 -8.53
CA PRO A 430 21.92 -1.96 -9.86
C PRO A 430 20.82 -0.90 -9.78
N CYS A 431 19.82 -1.06 -8.90
CA CYS A 431 18.76 -0.07 -8.72
C CYS A 431 18.19 -0.11 -7.30
N GLY A 432 17.42 0.91 -6.94
CA GLY A 432 16.57 0.93 -5.73
C GLY A 432 15.31 0.10 -5.92
N SER A 433 14.56 -0.10 -4.83
CA SER A 433 13.27 -0.81 -4.89
C SER A 433 12.40 -0.24 -6.01
N MET A 434 11.96 -1.10 -6.93
CA MET A 434 11.17 -0.72 -8.10
C MET A 434 10.02 -1.71 -8.32
N GLY A 435 8.82 -1.20 -8.23
CA GLY A 435 7.60 -1.95 -8.51
C GLY A 435 6.63 -1.12 -9.37
N PRO A 436 5.55 -1.73 -9.84
CA PRO A 436 4.62 -1.08 -10.76
C PRO A 436 3.83 0.05 -10.08
N THR A 437 3.58 1.12 -10.83
CA THR A 437 2.58 2.13 -10.46
C THR A 437 1.20 1.79 -11.04
N THR A 438 0.16 2.50 -10.58
CA THR A 438 -1.22 2.32 -11.05
C THR A 438 -1.34 2.66 -12.53
N ALA A 439 -1.80 1.71 -13.33
CA ALA A 439 -1.86 1.81 -14.79
C ALA A 439 -2.87 2.85 -15.28
N GLY A 440 -4.03 2.95 -14.65
CA GLY A 440 -5.16 3.78 -15.12
C GLY A 440 -4.84 5.27 -15.31
N ARG A 441 -3.78 5.78 -14.68
CA ARG A 441 -3.34 7.17 -14.87
C ARG A 441 -2.78 7.44 -16.26
N MET A 442 -2.27 6.41 -16.93
CA MET A 442 -1.73 6.50 -18.29
C MET A 442 -2.72 6.08 -19.37
N ASP A 443 -3.95 5.71 -19.01
CA ASP A 443 -4.97 5.28 -19.97
C ASP A 443 -5.22 6.29 -21.10
N PRO A 444 -5.27 7.62 -20.85
CA PRO A 444 -5.51 8.61 -21.91
C PRO A 444 -4.46 8.64 -23.03
N TYR A 445 -3.26 8.11 -22.79
CA TYR A 445 -2.17 8.15 -23.77
C TYR A 445 -2.11 6.92 -24.68
N VAL A 446 -2.76 5.80 -24.30
CA VAL A 446 -2.49 4.47 -24.87
C VAL A 446 -2.85 4.38 -26.36
N ASP A 447 -4.06 4.78 -26.75
CA ASP A 447 -4.51 4.65 -28.15
C ASP A 447 -3.60 5.45 -29.10
N GLU A 448 -3.27 6.69 -28.74
CA GLU A 448 -2.39 7.56 -29.52
C GLU A 448 -0.94 7.03 -29.58
N PHE A 449 -0.38 6.61 -28.43
CA PHE A 449 0.99 6.08 -28.41
C PHE A 449 1.10 4.79 -29.23
N GLN A 450 0.11 3.90 -29.16
CA GLN A 450 0.07 2.70 -29.99
C GLN A 450 -0.11 3.03 -31.49
N ALA A 451 -0.88 4.05 -31.83
CA ALA A 451 -1.03 4.51 -33.21
C ALA A 451 0.30 5.02 -33.79
N HIS A 452 1.19 5.56 -32.96
CA HIS A 452 2.56 6.00 -33.33
C HIS A 452 3.62 4.90 -33.14
N GLY A 453 3.21 3.66 -32.88
CA GLY A 453 4.09 2.50 -32.75
C GLY A 453 4.79 2.33 -31.41
N GLY A 454 4.49 3.20 -30.42
CA GLY A 454 5.00 3.06 -29.04
C GLY A 454 4.03 2.34 -28.13
N SER A 455 4.46 1.97 -26.93
CA SER A 455 3.62 1.35 -25.89
C SER A 455 2.81 0.13 -26.34
N LEU A 456 3.33 -0.63 -27.33
CA LEU A 456 2.61 -1.81 -27.84
C LEU A 456 2.41 -2.86 -26.72
N ILE A 457 3.42 -3.00 -25.85
CA ILE A 457 3.37 -3.87 -24.67
C ILE A 457 3.61 -3.00 -23.44
N MET A 458 2.64 -2.99 -22.53
CA MET A 458 2.65 -2.17 -21.32
C MET A 458 2.71 -3.05 -20.08
N LEU A 459 3.52 -2.70 -19.09
CA LEU A 459 3.59 -3.34 -17.78
C LEU A 459 3.19 -2.34 -16.69
N ALA A 460 2.28 -2.74 -15.80
CA ALA A 460 1.89 -1.93 -14.65
C ALA A 460 1.07 -2.76 -13.66
N LYS A 461 0.36 -2.11 -12.73
CA LYS A 461 -0.62 -2.75 -11.83
C LYS A 461 -2.00 -2.12 -11.93
N GLY A 462 -3.01 -2.90 -11.60
CA GLY A 462 -4.40 -2.44 -11.54
C GLY A 462 -5.16 -2.64 -12.83
N ASN A 463 -6.47 -2.46 -12.74
CA ASN A 463 -7.37 -2.54 -13.89
C ASN A 463 -7.25 -1.29 -14.76
N ARG A 464 -7.57 -1.46 -16.04
CA ARG A 464 -7.57 -0.40 -17.06
C ARG A 464 -9.00 -0.05 -17.50
N SER A 465 -9.13 1.09 -18.15
CA SER A 465 -10.38 1.49 -18.81
C SER A 465 -10.69 0.59 -20.02
N ILE A 466 -11.94 0.67 -20.50
CA ILE A 466 -12.35 -0.01 -21.74
C ILE A 466 -11.59 0.51 -22.96
N ASP A 467 -11.18 1.78 -22.93
CA ASP A 467 -10.46 2.42 -24.04
C ASP A 467 -9.11 1.74 -24.27
N VAL A 468 -8.42 1.33 -23.20
CA VAL A 468 -7.16 0.55 -23.30
C VAL A 468 -7.41 -0.84 -23.91
N THR A 469 -8.49 -1.51 -23.49
CA THR A 469 -8.87 -2.81 -24.10
C THR A 469 -9.14 -2.65 -25.59
N ASN A 470 -9.84 -1.59 -25.98
CA ASN A 470 -10.13 -1.28 -27.38
C ASN A 470 -8.88 -0.91 -28.17
N ALA A 471 -7.98 -0.12 -27.58
CA ALA A 471 -6.68 0.23 -28.19
C ALA A 471 -5.81 -1.01 -28.43
N CYS A 472 -5.68 -1.89 -27.44
CA CYS A 472 -4.95 -3.16 -27.59
C CYS A 472 -5.52 -3.99 -28.74
N LYS A 473 -6.85 -4.11 -28.83
CA LYS A 473 -7.52 -4.81 -29.94
C LYS A 473 -7.27 -4.15 -31.30
N LYS A 474 -7.29 -2.83 -31.35
CA LYS A 474 -7.12 -2.03 -32.58
C LYS A 474 -5.69 -2.10 -33.12
N HIS A 475 -4.71 -2.03 -32.25
CA HIS A 475 -3.29 -1.89 -32.60
C HIS A 475 -2.47 -3.18 -32.41
N GLY A 476 -3.08 -4.26 -31.92
CA GLY A 476 -2.37 -5.51 -31.60
C GLY A 476 -1.52 -5.44 -30.34
N GLY A 477 -1.93 -4.60 -29.39
CA GLY A 477 -1.19 -4.36 -28.15
C GLY A 477 -1.54 -5.30 -27.00
N PHE A 478 -0.75 -5.23 -25.92
CA PHE A 478 -0.95 -6.02 -24.72
C PHE A 478 -0.75 -5.16 -23.45
N TYR A 479 -1.56 -5.46 -22.43
CA TYR A 479 -1.29 -4.99 -21.08
C TYR A 479 -0.92 -6.17 -20.20
N LEU A 480 0.26 -6.11 -19.62
CA LEU A 480 0.80 -7.10 -18.71
C LEU A 480 0.75 -6.57 -17.27
N GLY A 481 0.29 -7.39 -16.35
CA GLY A 481 0.31 -7.09 -14.93
C GLY A 481 1.65 -7.44 -14.31
N SER A 482 2.26 -6.52 -13.61
CA SER A 482 3.38 -6.76 -12.70
C SER A 482 2.87 -6.81 -11.26
N ILE A 483 3.47 -7.64 -10.39
CA ILE A 483 3.05 -7.78 -8.99
C ILE A 483 3.29 -6.45 -8.27
N GLY A 484 2.24 -5.86 -7.73
CA GLY A 484 2.33 -4.67 -6.89
C GLY A 484 2.67 -5.04 -5.45
N GLY A 485 3.63 -4.35 -4.85
CA GLY A 485 4.08 -4.56 -3.48
C GLY A 485 5.54 -5.04 -3.35
N PRO A 486 5.99 -6.12 -4.01
CA PRO A 486 7.31 -6.71 -3.76
C PRO A 486 8.44 -6.01 -4.55
N ALA A 487 8.65 -4.74 -4.30
CA ALA A 487 9.61 -3.92 -5.05
C ALA A 487 11.09 -4.21 -4.71
N ALA A 488 11.38 -4.64 -3.50
CA ALA A 488 12.74 -4.97 -3.06
C ALA A 488 13.27 -6.21 -3.79
N ILE A 489 12.47 -7.27 -3.86
CA ILE A 489 12.89 -8.52 -4.52
C ILE A 489 13.02 -8.34 -6.04
N LEU A 490 12.12 -7.55 -6.67
CA LEU A 490 12.24 -7.25 -8.11
C LEU A 490 13.55 -6.51 -8.42
N ALA A 491 13.91 -5.53 -7.59
CA ALA A 491 15.17 -4.79 -7.74
C ALA A 491 16.39 -5.68 -7.53
N GLN A 492 16.36 -6.56 -6.51
CA GLN A 492 17.49 -7.43 -6.19
C GLN A 492 17.70 -8.56 -7.21
N ASN A 493 16.59 -9.23 -7.60
CA ASN A 493 16.69 -10.49 -8.35
C ASN A 493 16.49 -10.33 -9.85
N ASN A 494 15.64 -9.39 -10.29
CA ASN A 494 15.16 -9.36 -11.66
C ASN A 494 15.75 -8.19 -12.48
N ILE A 495 16.06 -7.05 -11.86
CA ILE A 495 16.65 -5.90 -12.56
C ILE A 495 18.17 -5.98 -12.49
N LYS A 496 18.82 -6.08 -13.65
CA LYS A 496 20.28 -6.27 -13.75
C LYS A 496 21.03 -4.98 -14.01
N ASN A 497 20.39 -4.02 -14.70
CA ASN A 497 20.96 -2.74 -15.04
C ASN A 497 19.87 -1.67 -15.10
N ILE A 498 20.24 -0.42 -14.88
CA ILE A 498 19.40 0.76 -15.06
C ILE A 498 20.20 1.91 -15.63
N GLU A 499 19.66 2.59 -16.64
CA GLU A 499 20.25 3.73 -17.31
C GLU A 499 19.18 4.81 -17.51
N CYS A 500 19.51 6.08 -17.23
CA CYS A 500 18.61 7.19 -17.54
C CYS A 500 18.72 7.54 -19.03
N VAL A 501 17.57 7.50 -19.73
CA VAL A 501 17.50 7.79 -21.18
C VAL A 501 17.20 9.25 -21.43
N GLU A 502 16.17 9.80 -20.74
CA GLU A 502 15.75 11.20 -20.91
C GLU A 502 15.24 11.78 -19.59
N TYR A 503 15.30 13.09 -19.45
CA TYR A 503 14.75 13.89 -18.34
C TYR A 503 15.34 13.54 -16.97
N PRO A 504 16.68 13.48 -16.80
CA PRO A 504 17.30 13.11 -15.52
C PRO A 504 16.91 14.05 -14.37
N GLU A 505 16.56 15.29 -14.66
CA GLU A 505 16.08 16.28 -13.67
C GLU A 505 14.77 15.87 -12.97
N LEU A 506 13.99 14.99 -13.59
CA LEU A 506 12.74 14.50 -13.05
C LEU A 506 12.91 13.36 -12.03
N GLY A 507 14.13 12.86 -11.82
CA GLY A 507 14.40 11.81 -10.85
C GLY A 507 13.55 10.55 -11.10
N MET A 508 12.67 10.18 -10.17
CA MET A 508 11.81 9.00 -10.33
C MET A 508 10.81 9.09 -11.49
N GLU A 509 10.56 10.27 -12.03
CA GLU A 509 9.68 10.52 -13.18
C GLU A 509 10.47 10.62 -14.51
N ALA A 510 11.80 10.45 -14.47
CA ALA A 510 12.63 10.37 -15.67
C ALA A 510 12.27 9.13 -16.52
N ILE A 511 12.74 9.12 -17.76
CA ILE A 511 12.65 7.91 -18.60
C ILE A 511 13.92 7.10 -18.37
N TRP A 512 13.73 5.85 -17.93
CA TRP A 512 14.80 4.92 -17.68
C TRP A 512 14.75 3.75 -18.65
N LYS A 513 15.87 3.11 -18.86
CA LYS A 513 16.01 1.83 -19.53
C LYS A 513 16.56 0.83 -18.50
N ILE A 514 15.90 -0.31 -18.38
CA ILE A 514 16.32 -1.40 -17.50
C ILE A 514 16.51 -2.68 -18.29
N ASP A 515 17.50 -3.48 -17.89
CA ASP A 515 17.65 -4.84 -18.37
C ASP A 515 17.17 -5.80 -17.28
N VAL A 516 16.28 -6.69 -17.67
CA VAL A 516 15.64 -7.64 -16.75
C VAL A 516 15.92 -9.08 -17.10
N GLN A 517 15.95 -9.92 -16.06
CA GLN A 517 16.04 -11.36 -16.16
C GLN A 517 14.97 -12.02 -15.28
N ASP A 518 14.25 -12.97 -15.89
CA ASP A 518 13.14 -13.69 -15.25
C ASP A 518 12.15 -12.78 -14.53
N PHE A 519 11.84 -11.63 -15.13
CA PHE A 519 10.93 -10.64 -14.55
C PHE A 519 9.48 -11.13 -14.65
N PRO A 520 8.76 -11.28 -13.51
CA PRO A 520 7.43 -11.87 -13.50
C PRO A 520 6.37 -10.90 -14.03
N ALA A 521 5.51 -11.38 -14.92
CA ALA A 521 4.36 -10.66 -15.43
C ALA A 521 3.19 -11.60 -15.75
N PHE A 522 1.99 -11.03 -15.99
CA PHE A 522 0.77 -11.75 -16.32
C PHE A 522 0.06 -11.04 -17.48
N ILE A 523 -0.47 -11.81 -18.45
CA ILE A 523 -1.28 -11.22 -19.52
C ILE A 523 -2.63 -10.79 -18.93
N LEU A 524 -2.94 -9.50 -18.91
CA LEU A 524 -4.19 -8.96 -18.37
C LEU A 524 -5.14 -8.44 -19.45
N VAL A 525 -4.62 -7.81 -20.50
CA VAL A 525 -5.39 -7.44 -21.70
C VAL A 525 -4.61 -7.90 -22.92
N ASP A 526 -5.30 -8.53 -23.85
CA ASP A 526 -4.71 -9.07 -25.08
C ASP A 526 -5.13 -8.29 -26.34
N ASP A 527 -4.51 -8.64 -27.46
CA ASP A 527 -4.78 -8.10 -28.80
C ASP A 527 -6.12 -8.50 -29.40
N LYS A 528 -6.88 -9.37 -28.73
CA LYS A 528 -8.24 -9.81 -29.12
C LYS A 528 -9.33 -9.02 -28.40
N GLY A 529 -8.93 -8.19 -27.40
CA GLY A 529 -9.84 -7.41 -26.58
C GLY A 529 -10.38 -8.19 -25.37
N ASN A 530 -9.70 -9.25 -24.97
CA ASN A 530 -9.99 -9.90 -23.70
C ASN A 530 -9.39 -9.09 -22.56
N ASP A 531 -10.13 -8.96 -21.45
CA ASP A 531 -9.74 -8.24 -20.24
C ASP A 531 -9.94 -9.14 -19.02
N PHE A 532 -8.87 -9.44 -18.34
CA PHE A 532 -8.83 -10.31 -17.18
C PHE A 532 -9.81 -9.88 -16.09
N PHE A 533 -9.88 -8.58 -15.79
CA PHE A 533 -10.75 -8.07 -14.72
C PHE A 533 -12.24 -8.10 -15.07
N LYS A 534 -12.59 -8.17 -16.36
CA LYS A 534 -13.97 -8.36 -16.82
C LYS A 534 -14.38 -9.83 -16.89
N GLN A 535 -13.42 -10.75 -16.86
CA GLN A 535 -13.62 -12.19 -16.97
C GLN A 535 -13.23 -12.93 -15.69
N LEU A 536 -13.23 -12.24 -14.54
CA LEU A 536 -12.97 -12.83 -13.24
C LEU A 536 -13.91 -13.99 -12.97
N LYS A 537 -13.35 -15.11 -12.48
CA LYS A 537 -14.11 -16.28 -12.03
C LYS A 537 -14.30 -16.17 -10.52
N PRO A 538 -15.54 -16.01 -10.04
CA PRO A 538 -15.82 -16.04 -8.62
C PRO A 538 -15.32 -17.32 -7.95
N CYS A 539 -14.81 -17.20 -6.74
CA CYS A 539 -14.51 -18.35 -5.89
C CYS A 539 -15.81 -18.78 -5.18
N GLU A 540 -16.51 -19.76 -5.73
CA GLU A 540 -17.74 -20.29 -5.13
C GLU A 540 -17.41 -21.26 -3.99
N GLY A 541 -18.06 -21.08 -2.82
CA GLY A 541 -17.92 -21.97 -1.67
C GLY A 541 -16.67 -21.81 -0.82
N CYS A 542 -15.85 -20.78 -1.05
CA CYS A 542 -14.65 -20.51 -0.28
C CYS A 542 -14.93 -20.32 1.22
N ARG A 543 -14.11 -20.93 2.09
CA ARG A 543 -14.22 -20.86 3.55
C ARG A 543 -13.15 -19.94 4.13
N ILE A 544 -13.45 -19.35 5.30
CA ILE A 544 -12.41 -18.68 6.10
C ILE A 544 -11.56 -19.77 6.75
N LEU A 545 -10.25 -19.72 6.55
CA LEU A 545 -9.32 -20.54 7.34
C LEU A 545 -9.21 -19.95 8.74
N GLN A 546 -9.49 -20.78 9.73
CA GLN A 546 -9.37 -20.43 11.15
C GLN A 546 -7.91 -20.37 11.60
#